data_edbc277372781de20357fca17882b5c6
#
_entry.id   edbc277372781de20357fca17882b5c6
#
_cell.length_a   1.000
_cell.length_b   1.000
_cell.length_c   1.000
_cell.angle_alpha   90.00
_cell.angle_beta   90.00
_cell.angle_gamma   90.00
#
_symmetry.space_group_name_H-M   'P 1'
#
loop_
_entity.id
_entity.type
_entity.pdbx_description
1 polymer ?
#
loop_
_entity_poly.entity_id
_entity_poly.type
_entity_poly.pdbx_seq_one_letter_code
_entity_poly.pdbx_strand_id
1 'polypeptide(L)' 'MSVGTVKFFNNAKGFGFITPDSGEKDVFVHSNNLVDNITEGDKVSYELESTEKGPSAINVRVE' A
#
# COMPACT_ATOMS: atom_id res chain seq x y z
N MET A 1 3.87 -12.02 -3.93
CA MET A 1 3.79 -10.81 -3.10
C MET A 1 4.63 -9.71 -3.70
N SER A 2 4.16 -8.50 -3.58
CA SER A 2 4.89 -7.33 -4.09
C SER A 2 5.52 -6.58 -2.93
N VAL A 3 6.53 -5.78 -3.24
CA VAL A 3 7.26 -5.00 -2.24
C VAL A 3 7.32 -3.56 -2.72
N GLY A 4 7.18 -2.63 -1.81
CA GLY A 4 7.26 -1.21 -2.14
C GLY A 4 7.49 -0.36 -0.91
N THR A 5 7.47 0.94 -1.12
CA THR A 5 7.65 1.92 -0.05
C THR A 5 6.40 2.78 0.06
N VAL A 6 5.92 3.02 1.26
CA VAL A 6 4.76 3.86 1.47
C VAL A 6 5.11 5.29 1.06
N LYS A 7 4.42 5.81 0.05
CA LYS A 7 4.61 7.17 -0.43
C LYS A 7 4.01 8.17 0.55
N PHE A 8 2.78 7.89 0.98
CA PHE A 8 2.15 8.61 2.07
C PHE A 8 0.97 7.78 2.59
N PHE A 9 0.54 8.08 3.79
CA PHE A 9 -0.67 7.47 4.34
C PHE A 9 -1.40 8.50 5.20
N ASN A 10 -2.69 8.69 4.89
CA ASN A 10 -3.53 9.63 5.61
C ASN A 10 -4.37 8.87 6.64
N ASN A 11 -3.95 8.91 7.90
CA ASN A 11 -4.65 8.19 8.97
C ASN A 11 -6.06 8.72 9.22
N ALA A 12 -6.28 10.00 8.99
CA ALA A 12 -7.58 10.60 9.21
C ALA A 12 -8.62 10.10 8.21
N LYS A 13 -8.20 9.91 6.96
CA LYS A 13 -9.08 9.42 5.89
C LYS A 13 -8.98 7.91 5.70
N GLY A 14 -7.95 7.29 6.25
CA GLY A 14 -7.77 5.84 6.19
C GLY A 14 -7.32 5.31 4.83
N PHE A 15 -6.52 6.06 4.09
CA PHE A 15 -5.96 5.58 2.81
C PHE A 15 -4.60 6.18 2.53
N GLY A 16 -3.90 5.57 1.61
CA GLY A 16 -2.59 6.05 1.18
C GLY A 16 -2.17 5.40 -0.12
N PHE A 17 -0.91 5.58 -0.47
CA PHE A 17 -0.33 5.01 -1.67
C PHE A 17 1.03 4.38 -1.38
N ILE A 18 1.30 3.30 -2.09
CA ILE A 18 2.59 2.60 -2.03
C ILE A 18 3.24 2.72 -3.39
N THR A 19 4.52 3.10 -3.41
CA THR A 19 5.31 3.13 -4.64
C THR A 19 6.02 1.78 -4.78
N PRO A 20 5.63 0.96 -5.78
CA PRO A 20 6.26 -0.35 -5.96
C PRO A 20 7.75 -0.24 -6.27
N ASP A 21 8.54 -1.16 -5.72
CA ASP A 21 9.98 -1.21 -5.99
C ASP A 21 10.29 -1.50 -7.46
N SER A 22 9.35 -2.13 -8.16
CA SER A 22 9.49 -2.44 -9.58
C SER A 22 9.40 -1.21 -10.48
N GLY A 23 9.06 -0.05 -9.93
CA GLY A 23 8.92 1.18 -10.72
C GLY A 23 7.57 1.34 -11.39
N GLU A 24 6.61 0.49 -11.05
CA GLU A 24 5.27 0.61 -11.57
C GLU A 24 4.53 1.79 -10.93
N LYS A 25 3.30 2.05 -11.41
CA LYS A 25 2.48 3.13 -10.87
C LYS A 25 2.15 2.88 -9.39
N ASP A 26 1.94 3.98 -8.66
CA ASP A 26 1.56 3.90 -7.25
C ASP A 26 0.31 3.03 -7.07
N VAL A 27 0.30 2.29 -5.98
CA VAL A 27 -0.79 1.37 -5.65
C VAL A 27 -1.58 1.97 -4.50
N PHE A 28 -2.90 2.00 -4.63
CA PHE A 28 -3.79 2.47 -3.57
C PHE A 28 -3.84 1.46 -2.43
N VAL A 29 -3.85 1.96 -1.19
CA VAL A 29 -4.01 1.12 -0.01
C VAL A 29 -5.02 1.77 0.94
N HIS A 30 -5.94 0.95 1.45
CA HIS A 30 -6.94 1.37 2.42
C HIS A 30 -6.62 0.79 3.79
N SER A 31 -6.95 1.52 4.85
CA SER A 31 -6.64 1.09 6.23
C SER A 31 -7.19 -0.29 6.57
N ASN A 32 -8.32 -0.68 5.96
CA ASN A 32 -8.91 -2.01 6.19
C ASN A 32 -8.06 -3.15 5.64
N ASN A 33 -7.13 -2.85 4.76
CA ASN A 33 -6.29 -3.85 4.12
C ASN A 33 -4.89 -3.93 4.74
N LEU A 34 -4.68 -3.26 5.86
CA LEU A 34 -3.42 -3.29 6.57
C LEU A 34 -3.40 -4.43 7.59
N VAL A 35 -2.35 -5.22 7.57
CA VAL A 35 -2.06 -6.18 8.63
C VAL A 35 -1.31 -5.46 9.75
N ASP A 36 -0.37 -4.60 9.37
CA ASP A 36 0.41 -3.78 10.29
C ASP A 36 0.10 -2.30 10.06
N ASN A 37 0.32 -1.48 11.07
CA ASN A 37 0.26 -0.05 10.91
C ASN A 37 1.44 0.43 10.07
N ILE A 38 1.16 1.30 9.11
CA ILE A 38 2.20 1.81 8.22
C ILE A 38 2.27 3.34 8.32
N THR A 39 3.45 3.87 7.99
CA THR A 39 3.68 5.30 7.92
C THR A 39 4.46 5.63 6.66
N GLU A 40 4.50 6.91 6.32
CA GLU A 40 5.25 7.38 5.16
C GLU A 40 6.71 6.92 5.25
N GLY A 41 7.19 6.35 4.17
CA GLY A 41 8.57 5.88 4.07
C GLY A 41 8.80 4.45 4.52
N ASP A 42 7.80 3.79 5.07
CA ASP A 42 7.94 2.39 5.49
C ASP A 42 8.07 1.46 4.28
N LYS A 43 8.98 0.50 4.40
CA LYS A 43 9.10 -0.57 3.42
C LYS A 43 8.06 -1.63 3.77
N VAL A 44 7.25 -2.01 2.78
CA VAL A 44 6.13 -2.94 3.01
C VAL A 44 6.09 -4.03 1.96
N SER A 45 5.50 -5.16 2.34
CA SER A 45 5.12 -6.20 1.41
C SER A 45 3.59 -6.26 1.35
N TYR A 46 3.06 -6.61 0.21
CA TYR A 46 1.62 -6.60 0.01
C TYR A 46 1.23 -7.48 -1.16
N GLU A 47 -0.07 -7.75 -1.28
CA GLU A 47 -0.64 -8.43 -2.42
C GLU A 47 -1.45 -7.42 -3.24
N LEU A 48 -1.56 -7.66 -4.54
CA LEU A 48 -2.32 -6.79 -5.42
C LEU A 48 -3.70 -7.39 -5.68
N GLU A 49 -4.70 -6.53 -5.64
CA GLU A 49 -6.06 -6.88 -5.99
C GLU A 49 -6.54 -5.90 -7.06
N SER A 50 -7.14 -6.43 -8.12
CA SER A 50 -7.73 -5.59 -9.16
C SER A 50 -9.08 -5.07 -8.71
N THR A 51 -9.27 -3.76 -8.80
CA THR A 51 -10.53 -3.11 -8.46
C THR A 51 -10.98 -2.23 -9.62
N GLU A 52 -12.22 -1.75 -9.57
CA GLU A 52 -12.74 -0.84 -10.59
C GLU A 52 -11.90 0.44 -10.73
N LYS A 53 -11.23 0.84 -9.65
CA LYS A 53 -10.39 2.04 -9.64
C LYS A 53 -8.94 1.75 -10.01
N GLY A 54 -8.61 0.49 -10.27
CA GLY A 54 -7.25 0.07 -10.57
C GLY A 54 -6.70 -0.87 -9.51
N PRO A 55 -5.37 -1.10 -9.50
CA PRO A 55 -4.78 -2.01 -8.52
C PRO A 55 -4.84 -1.43 -7.12
N SER A 56 -5.10 -2.30 -6.14
CA SER A 56 -5.14 -1.96 -4.73
C SER A 56 -4.26 -2.93 -3.96
N ALA A 57 -3.58 -2.44 -2.93
CA ALA A 57 -2.77 -3.29 -2.06
C ALA A 57 -3.64 -3.88 -0.96
N ILE A 58 -3.47 -5.16 -0.69
CA ILE A 58 -4.16 -5.86 0.39
C ILE A 58 -3.14 -6.63 1.21
N ASN A 59 -3.49 -6.99 2.43
CA ASN A 59 -2.61 -7.73 3.33
C ASN A 59 -1.25 -7.06 3.48
N VAL A 60 -1.26 -5.74 3.65
CA VAL A 60 -0.04 -4.94 3.71
C VAL A 60 0.66 -5.14 5.04
N ARG A 61 1.94 -5.45 4.99
CA ARG A 61 2.78 -5.70 6.16
C ARG A 61 4.06 -4.88 6.07
N VAL A 62 4.53 -4.41 7.22
CA VAL A 62 5.83 -3.75 7.31
C VAL A 62 6.91 -4.82 7.27
N GLU A 63 7.93 -4.59 6.46
CA GLU A 63 9.08 -5.49 6.40
C GLU A 63 10.07 -5.28 7.53
#